data_e9df675fc21f187acf3a2e235bdb6deb
#
_entry.id   e9df675fc21f187acf3a2e235bdb6deb
#
_cell.length_a   1.000
_cell.length_b   1.000
_cell.length_c   1.000
_cell.angle_alpha   90.00
_cell.angle_beta   90.00
_cell.angle_gamma   90.00
#
_symmetry.space_group_name_H-M   'P 1'
#
loop_
_entity.id
_entity.type
_entity.pdbx_description
1 polymer ?
#
loop_
_entity_poly.entity_id
_entity_poly.type
_entity_poly.pdbx_seq_one_letter_code
_entity_poly.pdbx_strand_id
1 'polypeptide(L)'
;FHAVQRAVIATIDATRPTGDRRAGVVWHIGRESRGEYGESFAGRQYPKEKMAINGFDANGLPLPFITSVRPGDDQAGEETVMVYSFRLCLTKNPANRVPFPAPKAYDPARFELVRRYFQKYPNAPLPWDLYPLPGDKFDANNGIGKMFSMGLVGEANGWCASDPKGRAALWEKHKQYTLEFYQFLTTDAAVPAKIRATMAELGLCRDEFPETQHWSPQLYVR
;
A
#
# COMPACT_ATOMS: atom_id res chain seq x y z
N PHE A 1 -8.04 7.09 -18.76
CA PHE A 1 -7.48 5.83 -18.23
C PHE A 1 -8.23 5.39 -16.97
N HIS A 2 -8.42 6.27 -15.98
CA HIS A 2 -9.15 5.95 -14.74
C HIS A 2 -10.64 5.62 -14.95
N ALA A 3 -11.30 6.24 -15.90
CA ALA A 3 -12.72 5.98 -16.17
C ALA A 3 -12.94 4.58 -16.78
N VAL A 4 -12.02 4.13 -17.62
CA VAL A 4 -12.09 2.78 -18.22
C VAL A 4 -11.78 1.71 -17.19
N GLN A 5 -10.79 1.93 -16.34
CA GLN A 5 -10.51 1.03 -15.21
C GLN A 5 -11.68 0.94 -14.20
N ARG A 6 -12.34 2.07 -13.91
CA ARG A 6 -13.55 2.07 -13.07
C ARG A 6 -14.69 1.28 -13.71
N ALA A 7 -14.89 1.41 -15.01
CA ALA A 7 -15.94 0.68 -15.70
C ALA A 7 -15.68 -0.83 -15.74
N VAL A 8 -14.46 -1.26 -16.00
CA VAL A 8 -14.10 -2.69 -16.01
C VAL A 8 -14.18 -3.27 -14.60
N ILE A 9 -13.62 -2.60 -13.58
CA ILE A 9 -13.69 -3.04 -12.19
C ILE A 9 -15.15 -3.02 -11.70
N ALA A 10 -15.94 -1.99 -12.03
CA ALA A 10 -17.35 -1.93 -11.64
C ALA A 10 -18.16 -3.04 -12.32
N THR A 11 -17.87 -3.38 -13.56
CA THR A 11 -18.55 -4.47 -14.26
C THR A 11 -18.20 -5.83 -13.68
N ILE A 12 -16.92 -6.05 -13.36
CA ILE A 12 -16.46 -7.25 -12.67
C ILE A 12 -17.00 -7.26 -11.22
N ASP A 13 -17.01 -6.11 -10.53
CA ASP A 13 -17.51 -5.99 -9.17
C ASP A 13 -19.02 -6.14 -9.04
N ALA A 14 -19.80 -5.67 -10.02
CA ALA A 14 -21.24 -5.84 -10.02
C ALA A 14 -21.68 -7.30 -10.15
N THR A 15 -20.80 -8.16 -10.66
CA THR A 15 -21.04 -9.60 -10.87
C THR A 15 -20.51 -10.48 -9.74
N ARG A 16 -19.84 -9.93 -8.72
CA ARG A 16 -19.17 -10.70 -7.63
C ARG A 16 -19.93 -10.71 -6.30
N PRO A 17 -19.64 -11.70 -5.44
CA PRO A 17 -18.95 -13.00 -5.57
C PRO A 17 -19.85 -14.09 -6.11
N THR A 18 -21.10 -13.80 -6.26
CA THR A 18 -22.12 -14.75 -6.73
C THR A 18 -22.28 -14.71 -8.24
N GLY A 19 -21.92 -13.60 -8.87
CA GLY A 19 -22.05 -13.38 -10.30
C GLY A 19 -21.04 -14.17 -11.14
N ASP A 20 -19.76 -14.11 -10.79
CA ASP A 20 -18.69 -14.78 -11.55
C ASP A 20 -18.86 -16.30 -11.58
N ARG A 21 -19.18 -16.89 -10.41
CA ARG A 21 -19.48 -18.33 -10.34
C ARG A 21 -20.77 -18.70 -11.07
N ARG A 22 -21.77 -17.82 -11.06
CA ARG A 22 -23.03 -18.03 -11.76
C ARG A 22 -22.89 -17.88 -13.27
N ALA A 23 -21.99 -17.00 -13.71
CA ALA A 23 -21.68 -16.81 -15.12
C ALA A 23 -20.71 -17.86 -15.70
N GLY A 24 -20.11 -18.69 -14.84
CA GLY A 24 -19.13 -19.70 -15.26
C GLY A 24 -17.81 -19.12 -15.77
N VAL A 25 -17.50 -17.86 -15.43
CA VAL A 25 -16.24 -17.22 -15.82
C VAL A 25 -15.09 -17.83 -15.01
N VAL A 26 -14.07 -18.31 -15.73
CA VAL A 26 -12.79 -18.74 -15.12
C VAL A 26 -11.92 -17.50 -14.92
N TRP A 27 -11.40 -17.33 -13.71
CA TRP A 27 -10.55 -16.19 -13.37
C TRP A 27 -9.40 -16.65 -12.47
N HIS A 28 -8.30 -15.93 -12.58
CA HIS A 28 -7.10 -16.12 -11.78
C HIS A 28 -6.76 -14.83 -11.02
N ILE A 29 -6.08 -14.99 -9.90
CA ILE A 29 -5.45 -13.91 -9.15
C ILE A 29 -3.96 -14.22 -9.01
N GLY A 30 -3.19 -13.17 -8.75
CA GLY A 30 -1.75 -13.34 -8.57
C GLY A 30 -1.00 -13.24 -9.89
N ARG A 31 0.13 -13.86 -9.92
CA ARG A 31 1.06 -13.79 -11.05
C ARG A 31 1.28 -15.20 -11.62
N GLU A 32 1.16 -15.32 -12.92
CA GLU A 32 1.42 -16.55 -13.65
C GLU A 32 2.89 -16.95 -13.57
N SER A 33 3.18 -18.25 -13.73
CA SER A 33 4.55 -18.72 -13.88
C SER A 33 5.12 -18.29 -15.24
N ARG A 34 6.42 -18.15 -15.33
CA ARG A 34 7.08 -17.81 -16.62
C ARG A 34 6.90 -18.88 -17.69
N GLY A 35 6.75 -20.13 -17.27
CA GLY A 35 6.56 -21.25 -18.19
C GLY A 35 5.15 -21.36 -18.78
N GLU A 36 4.16 -20.71 -18.17
CA GLU A 36 2.76 -20.87 -18.56
C GLU A 36 2.42 -20.17 -19.88
N TYR A 37 2.85 -18.91 -20.02
CA TYR A 37 2.57 -18.10 -21.22
C TYR A 37 3.83 -17.53 -21.88
N GLY A 38 5.01 -17.80 -21.34
CA GLY A 38 6.27 -17.27 -21.87
C GLY A 38 6.47 -15.77 -21.71
N GLU A 39 5.77 -15.14 -20.80
CA GLU A 39 5.83 -13.70 -20.58
C GLU A 39 7.07 -13.29 -19.77
N SER A 40 7.79 -12.25 -20.22
CA SER A 40 9.04 -11.80 -19.59
C SER A 40 8.85 -11.22 -18.18
N PHE A 41 7.65 -10.71 -17.85
CA PHE A 41 7.30 -10.17 -16.54
C PHE A 41 6.51 -11.14 -15.65
N ALA A 42 6.24 -12.34 -16.13
CA ALA A 42 5.65 -13.40 -15.32
C ALA A 42 6.66 -13.92 -14.27
N GLY A 43 6.18 -14.75 -13.36
CA GLY A 43 6.96 -15.23 -12.24
C GLY A 43 7.14 -14.19 -11.12
N ARG A 44 7.73 -14.61 -10.01
CA ARG A 44 7.93 -13.75 -8.84
C ARG A 44 8.99 -12.69 -9.11
N GLN A 45 8.77 -11.51 -8.56
CA GLN A 45 9.68 -10.37 -8.67
C GLN A 45 10.30 -10.08 -7.30
N TYR A 46 11.58 -10.37 -7.15
CA TYR A 46 12.33 -10.07 -5.94
C TYR A 46 13.24 -8.86 -6.14
N PRO A 47 13.50 -8.06 -5.08
CA PRO A 47 14.54 -7.04 -5.13
C PRO A 47 15.89 -7.67 -5.49
N LYS A 48 16.63 -7.04 -6.39
CA LYS A 48 17.98 -7.49 -6.78
C LYS A 48 18.97 -7.34 -5.64
N GLU A 49 18.77 -6.33 -4.80
CA GLU A 49 19.62 -6.05 -3.66
C GLU A 49 18.98 -6.55 -2.37
N LYS A 50 19.77 -7.25 -1.55
CA LYS A 50 19.33 -7.69 -0.23
C LYS A 50 19.55 -6.56 0.78
N MET A 51 18.54 -6.23 1.55
CA MET A 51 18.71 -5.39 2.72
C MET A 51 19.44 -6.15 3.82
N ALA A 52 20.53 -5.58 4.35
CA ALA A 52 21.26 -6.15 5.48
C ALA A 52 20.59 -5.76 6.82
N ILE A 53 19.32 -6.16 6.99
CA ILE A 53 18.49 -5.88 8.16
C ILE A 53 17.95 -7.20 8.67
N ASN A 54 18.04 -7.40 9.99
CA ASN A 54 17.38 -8.55 10.63
C ASN A 54 15.85 -8.36 10.61
N GLY A 55 15.16 -9.25 9.90
CA GLY A 55 13.71 -9.27 9.77
C GLY A 55 12.98 -10.10 10.84
N PHE A 56 13.68 -10.56 11.89
CA PHE A 56 13.12 -11.42 12.95
C PHE A 56 13.16 -10.72 14.30
N ASP A 57 12.21 -11.07 15.15
CA ASP A 57 12.19 -10.66 16.56
C ASP A 57 13.19 -11.48 17.41
N ALA A 58 13.19 -11.26 18.73
CA ALA A 58 14.05 -11.98 19.67
C ALA A 58 13.73 -13.48 19.79
N ASN A 59 12.52 -13.88 19.41
CA ASN A 59 12.07 -15.28 19.42
C ASN A 59 12.27 -15.98 18.07
N GLY A 60 12.85 -15.30 17.10
CA GLY A 60 13.05 -15.82 15.75
C GLY A 60 11.78 -15.80 14.88
N LEU A 61 10.75 -15.08 15.29
CA LEU A 61 9.53 -14.90 14.49
C LEU A 61 9.70 -13.73 13.51
N PRO A 62 9.13 -13.82 12.29
CA PRO A 62 9.16 -12.70 11.35
C PRO A 62 8.51 -11.45 11.94
N LEU A 63 9.14 -10.31 11.73
CA LEU A 63 8.55 -9.02 12.09
C LEU A 63 7.27 -8.75 11.27
N PRO A 64 6.36 -7.90 11.78
CA PRO A 64 5.16 -7.51 11.05
C PRO A 64 5.47 -7.05 9.61
N PHE A 65 4.54 -7.33 8.69
CA PHE A 65 4.61 -7.03 7.25
C PHE A 65 5.63 -7.86 6.46
N ILE A 66 6.28 -8.85 7.06
CA ILE A 66 7.05 -9.85 6.33
C ILE A 66 6.12 -11.02 6.00
N THR A 67 5.81 -11.18 4.73
CA THR A 67 4.86 -12.19 4.23
C THR A 67 5.55 -13.48 3.76
N SER A 68 6.87 -13.46 3.58
CA SER A 68 7.67 -14.63 3.24
C SER A 68 9.07 -14.49 3.82
N VAL A 69 9.56 -15.55 4.43
CA VAL A 69 10.92 -15.61 5.02
C VAL A 69 11.96 -16.21 4.08
N ARG A 70 11.53 -16.77 2.96
CA ARG A 70 12.42 -17.36 1.95
C ARG A 70 12.01 -16.88 0.57
N PRO A 71 12.98 -16.51 -0.28
CA PRO A 71 12.73 -16.37 -1.70
C PRO A 71 12.23 -17.70 -2.23
N GLY A 72 11.13 -17.68 -2.96
CA GLY A 72 10.70 -18.85 -3.73
C GLY A 72 11.45 -18.93 -5.06
N ASP A 73 11.05 -19.88 -5.90
CA ASP A 73 11.47 -19.93 -7.29
C ASP A 73 10.95 -18.70 -8.03
N ASP A 74 11.83 -17.94 -8.66
CA ASP A 74 11.48 -16.72 -9.40
C ASP A 74 10.74 -17.02 -10.72
N GLN A 75 10.77 -18.29 -11.19
CA GLN A 75 10.01 -18.76 -12.33
C GLN A 75 8.59 -19.15 -11.98
N ALA A 76 8.33 -19.46 -10.71
CA ALA A 76 7.03 -19.91 -10.26
C ALA A 76 5.98 -18.79 -10.27
N GLY A 77 4.74 -19.15 -10.52
CA GLY A 77 3.60 -18.30 -10.25
C GLY A 77 3.31 -18.19 -8.75
N GLU A 78 2.40 -17.30 -8.41
CA GLU A 78 1.90 -17.15 -7.04
C GLU A 78 0.46 -16.63 -7.06
N GLU A 79 -0.32 -17.05 -6.07
CA GLU A 79 -1.70 -16.60 -5.90
C GLU A 79 -1.83 -15.28 -5.14
N THR A 80 -0.72 -14.70 -4.71
CA THR A 80 -0.71 -13.43 -4.01
C THR A 80 -0.79 -12.27 -5.01
N VAL A 81 -1.56 -11.26 -4.66
CA VAL A 81 -1.67 -10.04 -5.47
C VAL A 81 -0.69 -8.96 -5.01
N MET A 82 -0.40 -8.02 -5.90
CA MET A 82 0.38 -6.84 -5.54
C MET A 82 -0.29 -6.06 -4.41
N VAL A 83 0.52 -5.38 -3.61
CA VAL A 83 0.00 -4.53 -2.54
C VAL A 83 -0.90 -3.44 -3.10
N TYR A 84 -2.06 -3.27 -2.45
CA TYR A 84 -2.98 -2.17 -2.73
C TYR A 84 -2.67 -0.98 -1.83
N SER A 85 -2.84 0.21 -2.36
CA SER A 85 -2.62 1.45 -1.62
C SER A 85 -3.65 2.50 -2.02
N PHE A 86 -3.87 3.47 -1.17
CA PHE A 86 -4.54 4.69 -1.59
C PHE A 86 -3.60 5.56 -2.43
N ARG A 87 -4.18 6.33 -3.33
CA ARG A 87 -3.54 7.50 -3.93
C ARG A 87 -4.18 8.71 -3.26
N LEU A 88 -3.43 9.35 -2.37
CA LEU A 88 -3.96 10.46 -1.58
C LEU A 88 -3.62 11.79 -2.24
N CYS A 89 -4.60 12.68 -2.29
CA CYS A 89 -4.37 14.06 -2.67
C CYS A 89 -3.93 14.83 -1.42
N LEU A 90 -2.68 15.24 -1.38
CA LEU A 90 -2.06 15.93 -0.26
C LEU A 90 -1.65 17.36 -0.62
N THR A 91 -1.53 18.22 0.38
CA THR A 91 -1.03 19.57 0.22
C THR A 91 -0.20 20.00 1.42
N LYS A 92 0.72 20.96 1.17
CA LYS A 92 1.43 21.71 2.21
C LYS A 92 0.82 23.10 2.43
N ASN A 93 -0.08 23.53 1.56
CA ASN A 93 -0.70 24.86 1.63
C ASN A 93 -1.63 24.94 2.86
N PRO A 94 -1.33 25.79 3.86
CA PRO A 94 -2.11 25.84 5.11
C PRO A 94 -3.58 26.21 4.88
N ALA A 95 -3.91 26.98 3.83
CA ALA A 95 -5.28 27.37 3.51
C ALA A 95 -6.13 26.18 3.02
N ASN A 96 -5.50 25.18 2.39
CA ASN A 96 -6.17 24.01 1.84
C ASN A 96 -5.92 22.74 2.65
N ARG A 97 -5.05 22.78 3.67
CA ARG A 97 -4.63 21.61 4.41
C ARG A 97 -5.62 21.22 5.52
N VAL A 98 -6.01 19.96 5.51
CA VAL A 98 -6.73 19.30 6.60
C VAL A 98 -5.76 18.28 7.25
N PRO A 99 -5.60 18.27 8.57
CA PRO A 99 -4.76 17.28 9.24
C PRO A 99 -5.23 15.85 8.95
N PHE A 100 -4.29 14.91 8.90
CA PHE A 100 -4.66 13.50 8.90
C PHE A 100 -5.42 13.15 10.17
N PRO A 101 -6.51 12.36 10.08
CA PRO A 101 -7.15 11.84 11.28
C PRO A 101 -6.18 10.91 12.04
N ALA A 102 -6.31 10.87 13.35
CA ALA A 102 -5.57 9.89 14.14
C ALA A 102 -6.01 8.45 13.79
N PRO A 103 -5.10 7.48 13.76
CA PRO A 103 -5.49 6.08 13.63
C PRO A 103 -6.32 5.64 14.85
N LYS A 104 -7.25 4.69 14.66
CA LYS A 104 -8.10 4.15 15.73
C LYS A 104 -7.29 3.44 16.81
N ALA A 105 -6.20 2.80 16.40
CA ALA A 105 -5.20 2.20 17.26
C ALA A 105 -3.84 2.43 16.63
N TYR A 106 -2.82 2.61 17.46
CA TYR A 106 -1.44 2.79 16.99
C TYR A 106 -0.49 2.00 17.87
N ASP A 107 0.17 1.04 17.24
CA ASP A 107 1.25 0.29 17.88
C ASP A 107 2.56 0.52 17.11
N PRO A 108 3.49 1.32 17.63
CA PRO A 108 4.77 1.59 16.97
C PRO A 108 5.65 0.33 16.81
N ALA A 109 5.42 -0.73 17.57
CA ALA A 109 6.16 -1.98 17.44
C ALA A 109 5.88 -2.68 16.08
N ARG A 110 4.73 -2.44 15.49
CA ARG A 110 4.40 -2.95 14.15
C ARG A 110 5.36 -2.45 13.06
N PHE A 111 6.00 -1.30 13.28
CA PHE A 111 6.93 -0.68 12.35
C PHE A 111 8.40 -0.94 12.70
N GLU A 112 8.68 -1.94 13.53
CA GLU A 112 10.05 -2.28 13.94
C GLU A 112 10.99 -2.53 12.74
N LEU A 113 10.52 -3.18 11.68
CA LEU A 113 11.31 -3.38 10.46
C LEU A 113 11.69 -2.04 9.81
N VAL A 114 10.76 -1.09 9.75
CA VAL A 114 11.00 0.26 9.21
C VAL A 114 11.96 1.04 10.10
N ARG A 115 11.85 0.88 11.43
CA ARG A 115 12.77 1.48 12.41
C ARG A 115 14.19 1.01 12.17
N ARG A 116 14.40 -0.30 12.08
CA ARG A 116 15.72 -0.89 11.78
C ARG A 116 16.29 -0.42 10.46
N TYR A 117 15.40 -0.25 9.45
CA TYR A 117 15.80 0.29 8.15
C TYR A 117 16.36 1.70 8.27
N PHE A 118 15.67 2.62 8.92
CA PHE A 118 16.14 4.00 9.08
C PHE A 118 17.39 4.11 9.98
N GLN A 119 17.50 3.26 11.00
CA GLN A 119 18.73 3.17 11.79
C GLN A 119 19.93 2.74 10.95
N LYS A 120 19.74 1.79 10.05
CA LYS A 120 20.79 1.30 9.14
C LYS A 120 21.07 2.27 7.98
N TYR A 121 20.05 2.94 7.48
CA TYR A 121 20.10 3.83 6.32
C TYR A 121 19.56 5.23 6.67
N PRO A 122 20.31 6.05 7.42
CA PRO A 122 19.82 7.36 7.90
C PRO A 122 19.57 8.37 6.76
N ASN A 123 20.14 8.15 5.59
CA ASN A 123 19.95 8.95 4.40
C ASN A 123 18.93 8.36 3.41
N ALA A 124 18.14 7.38 3.85
CA ALA A 124 17.11 6.77 3.02
C ALA A 124 16.12 7.82 2.50
N PRO A 125 15.60 7.64 1.28
CA PRO A 125 14.59 8.53 0.72
C PRO A 125 13.25 8.40 1.46
N LEU A 126 12.38 9.40 1.25
CA LEU A 126 10.98 9.32 1.69
C LEU A 126 10.33 8.06 1.12
N PRO A 127 9.64 7.23 1.95
CA PRO A 127 8.99 6.01 1.46
C PRO A 127 7.85 6.26 0.48
N TRP A 128 7.19 7.40 0.57
CA TRP A 128 6.12 7.81 -0.34
C TRP A 128 6.67 8.66 -1.47
N ASP A 129 6.16 8.46 -2.69
CA ASP A 129 6.39 9.40 -3.77
C ASP A 129 5.33 10.49 -3.71
N LEU A 130 5.77 11.73 -3.93
CA LEU A 130 4.92 12.92 -3.96
C LEU A 130 5.03 13.53 -5.35
N TYR A 131 4.08 13.21 -6.22
CA TYR A 131 4.05 13.77 -7.57
C TYR A 131 3.30 15.10 -7.57
N PRO A 132 3.92 16.18 -8.04
CA PRO A 132 3.27 17.50 -8.10
C PRO A 132 2.00 17.49 -8.95
N LEU A 133 0.97 18.12 -8.44
CA LEU A 133 -0.30 18.36 -9.12
C LEU A 133 -0.58 19.87 -9.13
N PRO A 134 -1.45 20.36 -10.05
CA PRO A 134 -1.90 21.75 -10.04
C PRO A 134 -2.51 22.17 -8.69
N GLY A 135 -2.37 23.42 -8.30
CA GLY A 135 -2.97 23.97 -7.09
C GLY A 135 -2.24 23.62 -5.79
N ASP A 136 -0.93 23.53 -5.83
CA ASP A 136 -0.07 23.21 -4.67
C ASP A 136 -0.41 21.85 -4.02
N LYS A 137 -0.84 20.90 -4.84
CA LYS A 137 -1.21 19.55 -4.42
C LYS A 137 -0.15 18.53 -4.82
N PHE A 138 -0.24 17.36 -4.20
CA PHE A 138 0.60 16.21 -4.50
C PHE A 138 -0.27 14.95 -4.60
N ASP A 139 -0.01 14.12 -5.59
CA ASP A 139 -0.43 12.73 -5.60
C ASP A 139 0.57 11.93 -4.77
N ALA A 140 0.16 11.52 -3.57
CA ALA A 140 0.94 10.64 -2.73
C ALA A 140 0.70 9.19 -3.14
N ASN A 141 1.77 8.52 -3.52
CA ASN A 141 1.73 7.17 -4.08
C ASN A 141 2.85 6.30 -3.52
N ASN A 142 2.74 4.99 -3.75
CA ASN A 142 3.85 4.08 -3.54
C ASN A 142 5.04 4.47 -4.40
N GLY A 143 6.20 4.56 -3.78
CA GLY A 143 7.45 4.74 -4.48
C GLY A 143 7.84 3.47 -5.24
N ILE A 144 7.97 3.57 -6.56
CA ILE A 144 8.51 2.46 -7.37
C ILE A 144 9.96 2.20 -6.95
N GLY A 145 10.26 0.96 -6.58
CA GLY A 145 11.59 0.57 -6.09
C GLY A 145 11.91 1.05 -4.66
N LYS A 146 10.94 1.63 -3.96
CA LYS A 146 11.08 1.93 -2.52
C LYS A 146 10.99 0.65 -1.69
N MET A 147 11.70 0.65 -0.55
CA MET A 147 11.78 -0.53 0.31
C MET A 147 10.50 -0.77 1.12
N PHE A 148 9.71 0.27 1.36
CA PHE A 148 8.45 0.17 2.11
C PHE A 148 7.30 0.75 1.31
N SER A 149 6.17 0.03 1.38
CA SER A 149 4.92 0.45 0.74
C SER A 149 4.11 1.35 1.65
N MET A 150 3.43 2.33 1.08
CA MET A 150 2.35 3.03 1.78
C MET A 150 1.07 2.19 1.86
N GLY A 151 1.01 1.06 1.19
CA GLY A 151 -0.08 0.09 1.24
C GLY A 151 0.23 -1.08 2.17
N LEU A 152 -0.82 -1.70 2.69
CA LEU A 152 -0.76 -2.82 3.63
C LEU A 152 -0.38 -4.11 2.90
N VAL A 153 0.85 -4.57 3.13
CA VAL A 153 1.39 -5.77 2.49
C VAL A 153 0.68 -7.04 2.98
N GLY A 154 0.34 -7.94 2.06
CA GLY A 154 -0.25 -9.26 2.33
C GLY A 154 -1.78 -9.27 2.50
N GLU A 155 -2.41 -8.16 2.79
CA GLU A 155 -3.86 -8.10 3.08
C GLU A 155 -4.75 -7.93 1.83
N ALA A 156 -4.17 -7.69 0.68
CA ALA A 156 -4.92 -7.49 -0.57
C ALA A 156 -5.45 -8.80 -1.18
N ASN A 157 -4.89 -9.95 -0.80
CA ASN A 157 -5.18 -11.25 -1.42
C ASN A 157 -6.67 -11.64 -1.34
N GLY A 158 -7.34 -11.26 -0.25
CA GLY A 158 -8.76 -11.54 -0.08
C GLY A 158 -9.71 -10.63 -0.84
N TRP A 159 -9.24 -9.52 -1.42
CA TRP A 159 -10.10 -8.51 -2.02
C TRP A 159 -10.96 -9.05 -3.15
N CYS A 160 -10.34 -9.79 -4.06
CA CYS A 160 -11.01 -10.31 -5.24
C CYS A 160 -12.12 -11.30 -4.92
N ALA A 161 -11.96 -12.12 -3.89
CA ALA A 161 -12.91 -13.13 -3.46
C ALA A 161 -13.96 -12.61 -2.45
N SER A 162 -13.78 -11.40 -1.91
CA SER A 162 -14.66 -10.85 -0.88
C SER A 162 -15.96 -10.29 -1.45
N ASP A 163 -17.01 -10.43 -0.68
CA ASP A 163 -18.27 -9.73 -0.86
C ASP A 163 -18.13 -8.21 -0.53
N PRO A 164 -19.14 -7.38 -0.74
CA PRO A 164 -19.07 -5.96 -0.44
C PRO A 164 -18.73 -5.65 1.02
N LYS A 165 -19.19 -6.45 1.97
CA LYS A 165 -18.88 -6.27 3.41
C LYS A 165 -17.42 -6.61 3.69
N GLY A 166 -16.91 -7.68 3.13
CA GLY A 166 -15.50 -8.06 3.24
C GLY A 166 -14.57 -7.01 2.62
N ARG A 167 -14.93 -6.46 1.45
CA ARG A 167 -14.16 -5.37 0.82
C ARG A 167 -14.19 -4.09 1.64
N ALA A 168 -15.32 -3.74 2.24
CA ALA A 168 -15.38 -2.59 3.15
C ALA A 168 -14.45 -2.78 4.36
N ALA A 169 -14.41 -3.98 4.93
CA ALA A 169 -13.50 -4.30 6.03
C ALA A 169 -12.02 -4.23 5.59
N LEU A 170 -11.68 -4.74 4.41
CA LEU A 170 -10.34 -4.64 3.85
C LEU A 170 -9.96 -3.18 3.55
N TRP A 171 -10.89 -2.39 3.02
CA TRP A 171 -10.69 -0.96 2.79
C TRP A 171 -10.34 -0.22 4.09
N GLU A 172 -11.08 -0.47 5.16
CA GLU A 172 -10.81 0.10 6.48
C GLU A 172 -9.44 -0.33 7.04
N LYS A 173 -9.04 -1.60 6.87
CA LYS A 173 -7.71 -2.08 7.25
C LYS A 173 -6.61 -1.32 6.53
N HIS A 174 -6.74 -1.10 5.21
CA HIS A 174 -5.75 -0.36 4.43
C HIS A 174 -5.70 1.12 4.85
N LYS A 175 -6.86 1.75 5.12
CA LYS A 175 -6.91 3.12 5.65
C LYS A 175 -6.22 3.22 7.00
N GLN A 176 -6.54 2.31 7.92
CA GLN A 176 -5.95 2.27 9.24
C GLN A 176 -4.42 2.13 9.19
N TYR A 177 -3.91 1.20 8.38
CA TYR A 177 -2.47 1.03 8.17
C TYR A 177 -1.81 2.30 7.60
N THR A 178 -2.42 2.95 6.61
CA THR A 178 -1.87 4.18 6.02
C THR A 178 -1.78 5.30 7.05
N LEU A 179 -2.78 5.43 7.93
CA LEU A 179 -2.78 6.39 9.04
C LEU A 179 -1.71 6.06 10.09
N GLU A 180 -1.57 4.80 10.47
CA GLU A 180 -0.53 4.33 11.39
C GLU A 180 0.88 4.58 10.83
N PHE A 181 1.08 4.30 9.54
CA PHE A 181 2.36 4.54 8.88
C PHE A 181 2.68 6.03 8.77
N TYR A 182 1.69 6.87 8.46
CA TYR A 182 1.85 8.32 8.50
C TYR A 182 2.26 8.79 9.91
N GLN A 183 1.57 8.31 10.95
CA GLN A 183 1.92 8.65 12.33
C GLN A 183 3.34 8.20 12.69
N PHE A 184 3.73 6.98 12.32
CA PHE A 184 5.10 6.50 12.51
C PHE A 184 6.12 7.43 11.82
N LEU A 185 5.88 7.77 10.56
CA LEU A 185 6.78 8.62 9.78
C LEU A 185 6.89 10.06 10.32
N THR A 186 5.92 10.53 11.07
CA THR A 186 5.92 11.88 11.68
C THR A 186 6.45 11.92 13.10
N THR A 187 6.35 10.82 13.86
CA THR A 187 6.59 10.86 15.31
C THR A 187 7.74 9.97 15.80
N ASP A 188 8.09 8.88 15.07
CA ASP A 188 9.12 7.97 15.56
C ASP A 188 10.53 8.57 15.44
N ALA A 189 11.31 8.48 16.53
CA ALA A 189 12.64 9.08 16.61
C ALA A 189 13.67 8.45 15.66
N ALA A 190 13.47 7.20 15.24
CA ALA A 190 14.34 6.53 14.27
C ALA A 190 14.14 7.02 12.84
N VAL A 191 13.00 7.63 12.53
CA VAL A 191 12.76 8.23 11.22
C VAL A 191 13.66 9.47 11.07
N PRO A 192 14.40 9.63 9.96
CA PRO A 192 15.25 10.79 9.76
C PRO A 192 14.49 12.11 9.90
N ALA A 193 15.09 13.09 10.58
CA ALA A 193 14.43 14.39 10.91
C ALA A 193 13.86 15.08 9.66
N LYS A 194 14.56 15.00 8.52
CA LYS A 194 14.09 15.56 7.25
C LYS A 194 12.80 14.89 6.77
N ILE A 195 12.68 13.58 6.92
CA ILE A 195 11.46 12.84 6.56
C ILE A 195 10.33 13.22 7.50
N ARG A 196 10.56 13.23 8.83
CA ARG A 196 9.56 13.66 9.81
C ARG A 196 9.02 15.05 9.51
N ALA A 197 9.91 16.00 9.25
CA ALA A 197 9.53 17.38 8.92
C ALA A 197 8.69 17.44 7.62
N THR A 198 9.15 16.77 6.56
CA THR A 198 8.41 16.73 5.29
C THR A 198 7.01 16.14 5.45
N MET A 199 6.90 15.03 6.19
CA MET A 199 5.60 14.37 6.42
C MET A 199 4.68 15.22 7.28
N ALA A 200 5.21 15.91 8.31
CA ALA A 200 4.42 16.78 9.20
C ALA A 200 3.84 18.02 8.51
N GLU A 201 4.47 18.47 7.42
CA GLU A 201 3.94 19.57 6.59
C GLU A 201 2.74 19.16 5.73
N LEU A 202 2.57 17.86 5.46
CA LEU A 202 1.52 17.36 4.58
C LEU A 202 0.20 17.18 5.33
N GLY A 203 -0.89 17.38 4.60
CA GLY A 203 -2.24 17.04 5.03
C GLY A 203 -3.12 16.76 3.83
N LEU A 204 -4.33 16.28 4.09
CA LEU A 204 -5.34 16.07 3.06
C LEU A 204 -5.79 17.41 2.44
N CYS A 205 -6.21 17.40 1.19
CA CYS A 205 -6.71 18.60 0.52
C CYS A 205 -8.18 18.85 0.91
N ARG A 206 -8.46 20.03 1.47
CA ARG A 206 -9.82 20.45 1.89
C ARG A 206 -10.81 20.46 0.74
N ASP A 207 -10.38 20.82 -0.45
CA ASP A 207 -11.20 20.92 -1.65
C ASP A 207 -11.36 19.61 -2.41
N GLU A 208 -10.80 18.52 -1.89
CA GLU A 208 -10.95 17.18 -2.47
C GLU A 208 -11.72 16.24 -1.54
N PHE A 209 -12.62 15.44 -2.09
CA PHE A 209 -13.35 14.35 -1.40
C PHE A 209 -14.05 14.78 -0.10
N PRO A 210 -14.83 15.88 -0.06
CA PRO A 210 -15.50 16.33 1.16
C PRO A 210 -16.47 15.28 1.73
N GLU A 211 -17.08 14.47 0.87
CA GLU A 211 -18.02 13.39 1.22
C GLU A 211 -17.36 12.23 1.98
N THR A 212 -16.04 12.09 1.87
CA THR A 212 -15.27 11.04 2.57
C THR A 212 -14.25 11.62 3.56
N GLN A 213 -14.54 12.83 4.10
CA GLN A 213 -13.65 13.53 5.02
C GLN A 213 -12.25 13.78 4.41
N HIS A 214 -12.23 14.19 3.14
CA HIS A 214 -11.04 14.49 2.35
C HIS A 214 -10.12 13.28 2.06
N TRP A 215 -10.57 12.07 2.39
CA TRP A 215 -9.85 10.84 2.08
C TRP A 215 -10.24 10.32 0.70
N SER A 216 -9.26 9.92 -0.13
CA SER A 216 -9.55 9.28 -1.41
C SER A 216 -10.42 8.04 -1.21
N PRO A 217 -11.63 7.97 -1.78
CA PRO A 217 -12.54 6.86 -1.53
C PRO A 217 -12.09 5.56 -2.18
N GLN A 218 -11.26 5.65 -3.21
CA GLN A 218 -10.84 4.52 -3.99
C GLN A 218 -9.53 3.92 -3.49
N LEU A 219 -9.57 2.65 -3.06
CA LEU A 219 -8.38 1.84 -2.93
C LEU A 219 -7.88 1.48 -4.33
N TYR A 220 -6.60 1.70 -4.60
CA TYR A 220 -5.99 1.36 -5.89
C TYR A 220 -5.71 -0.15 -5.95
N VAL A 221 -6.64 -0.85 -6.56
CA VAL A 221 -6.62 -2.31 -6.77
C VAL A 221 -5.78 -2.61 -8.01
N ARG A 222 -4.91 -3.63 -7.93
CA ARG A 222 -3.99 -4.04 -9.00
C ARG A 222 -4.18 -5.50 -9.35
#